data_d3e2be1a2d849034ee46c4729a00c4ef
#
_entry.id   d3e2be1a2d849034ee46c4729a00c4ef
#
_cell.length_a   1.000
_cell.length_b   1.000
_cell.length_c   1.000
_cell.angle_alpha   90.00
_cell.angle_beta   90.00
_cell.angle_gamma   90.00
#
_symmetry.space_group_name_H-M   'P 1'
#
loop_
_entity.id
_entity.type
_entity.pdbx_description
1 polymer ?
#
loop_
_entity_poly.entity_id
_entity_poly.type
_entity_poly.pdbx_seq_one_letter_code
_entity_poly.pdbx_strand_id
1 'polypeptide(L)'
;DSELAPCLTNAHSIAYISSTGVYGSLRGRIDDATALPDPNTLRAQRILRAEQRYRVQGATVLRSAAIYGPDRGLHARVLRGEHKLPGDGSQMLSRVHVQDLAAFALAAAAVRGETFVIADASPAPHAEVVRFICQTYGCPAPEAVPLERVHASLQSDRAIDSSRAQRVLGVRLRYPSYRLGMAPEATGIAPLTAAERLPQLAE
;
A
#
# COMPACT_ATOMS: atom_id res chain seq x y z
N ASP A 1 -10.42 -16.75 7.91
CA ASP A 1 -11.59 -15.96 7.44
C ASP A 1 -12.91 -16.75 7.46
N SER A 2 -12.91 -18.09 7.21
CA SER A 2 -14.14 -18.88 7.23
C SER A 2 -14.73 -19.05 8.63
N GLU A 3 -13.92 -18.94 9.67
CA GLU A 3 -14.32 -19.11 11.07
C GLU A 3 -14.72 -17.79 11.74
N LEU A 4 -14.14 -16.67 11.30
CA LEU A 4 -14.41 -15.35 11.93
C LEU A 4 -15.71 -14.71 11.47
N ALA A 5 -16.06 -14.84 10.19
CA ALA A 5 -17.24 -14.17 9.64
C ALA A 5 -18.55 -14.55 10.37
N PRO A 6 -18.81 -15.83 10.74
CA PRO A 6 -19.99 -16.18 11.51
C PRO A 6 -20.04 -15.58 12.93
N CYS A 7 -18.87 -15.30 13.52
CA CYS A 7 -18.78 -14.74 14.88
C CYS A 7 -19.12 -13.25 14.95
N LEU A 8 -19.21 -12.56 13.81
CA LEU A 8 -19.43 -11.10 13.73
C LEU A 8 -20.91 -10.71 13.59
N THR A 9 -21.85 -11.64 13.69
CA THR A 9 -23.30 -11.38 13.50
C THR A 9 -23.85 -10.33 14.45
N ASN A 10 -23.26 -10.17 15.64
CA ASN A 10 -23.65 -9.19 16.66
C ASN A 10 -22.78 -7.93 16.66
N ALA A 11 -21.85 -7.77 15.72
CA ALA A 11 -21.02 -6.57 15.65
C ALA A 11 -21.86 -5.39 15.17
N HIS A 12 -21.78 -4.26 15.89
CA HIS A 12 -22.45 -3.02 15.49
C HIS A 12 -21.92 -2.47 14.16
N SER A 13 -20.63 -2.65 13.90
CA SER A 13 -19.96 -2.23 12.68
C SER A 13 -18.77 -3.14 12.37
N ILE A 14 -18.47 -3.30 11.09
CA ILE A 14 -17.35 -4.09 10.61
C ILE A 14 -16.60 -3.25 9.58
N ALA A 15 -15.32 -2.97 9.83
CA ALA A 15 -14.40 -2.42 8.83
C ALA A 15 -13.49 -3.55 8.34
N TYR A 16 -13.62 -3.94 7.08
CA TYR A 16 -12.80 -4.99 6.48
C TYR A 16 -11.68 -4.38 5.63
N ILE A 17 -10.43 -4.57 6.06
CA ILE A 17 -9.26 -4.12 5.30
C ILE A 17 -9.01 -5.15 4.19
N SER A 18 -9.33 -4.73 2.97
CA SER A 18 -9.11 -5.45 1.73
C SER A 18 -7.87 -4.91 0.99
N SER A 19 -7.72 -5.22 -0.27
CA SER A 19 -6.56 -4.84 -1.09
C SER A 19 -6.97 -4.33 -2.47
N THR A 20 -6.27 -3.31 -2.97
CA THR A 20 -6.35 -2.90 -4.38
C THR A 20 -5.91 -4.01 -5.36
N GLY A 21 -5.42 -5.14 -4.86
CA GLY A 21 -5.18 -6.35 -5.65
C GLY A 21 -6.42 -6.89 -6.38
N VAL A 22 -7.64 -6.51 -5.97
CA VAL A 22 -8.90 -6.85 -6.68
C VAL A 22 -8.95 -6.30 -8.11
N TYR A 23 -8.23 -5.21 -8.38
CA TYR A 23 -8.17 -4.59 -9.70
C TYR A 23 -7.27 -5.33 -10.70
N GLY A 24 -6.61 -6.42 -10.27
CA GLY A 24 -5.86 -7.32 -11.16
C GLY A 24 -4.79 -6.59 -11.98
N SER A 25 -4.91 -6.68 -13.30
CA SER A 25 -3.99 -6.04 -14.28
C SER A 25 -4.41 -4.63 -14.69
N LEU A 26 -5.50 -4.08 -14.13
CA LEU A 26 -5.94 -2.71 -14.46
C LEU A 26 -4.84 -1.71 -14.08
N ARG A 27 -4.61 -0.75 -14.98
CA ARG A 27 -3.57 0.29 -14.85
C ARG A 27 -4.17 1.68 -14.81
N GLY A 28 -3.35 2.67 -14.44
CA GLY A 28 -3.72 4.07 -14.42
C GLY A 28 -4.40 4.50 -13.12
N ARG A 29 -5.25 5.53 -13.21
CA ARG A 29 -5.97 6.07 -12.04
C ARG A 29 -7.11 5.14 -11.65
N ILE A 30 -7.17 4.83 -10.37
CA ILE A 30 -8.22 4.03 -9.74
C ILE A 30 -8.85 4.83 -8.61
N ASP A 31 -10.15 4.91 -8.60
CA ASP A 31 -10.97 5.51 -7.55
C ASP A 31 -12.13 4.57 -7.15
N ASP A 32 -13.02 5.05 -6.28
CA ASP A 32 -14.16 4.27 -5.80
C ASP A 32 -15.22 3.98 -6.89
N ALA A 33 -15.26 4.79 -7.96
CA ALA A 33 -16.16 4.60 -9.10
C ALA A 33 -15.58 3.65 -10.15
N THR A 34 -14.31 3.31 -10.04
CA THR A 34 -13.64 2.42 -11.01
C THR A 34 -14.24 1.02 -10.96
N ALA A 35 -14.78 0.57 -12.09
CA ALA A 35 -15.34 -0.77 -12.22
C ALA A 35 -14.28 -1.84 -11.98
N LEU A 36 -14.67 -2.90 -11.30
CA LEU A 36 -13.81 -4.06 -11.14
C LEU A 36 -13.71 -4.81 -12.48
N PRO A 37 -12.51 -5.16 -12.91
CA PRO A 37 -12.34 -6.06 -14.04
C PRO A 37 -12.80 -7.48 -13.64
N ASP A 38 -13.09 -8.31 -14.62
CA ASP A 38 -13.28 -9.74 -14.36
C ASP A 38 -12.06 -10.31 -13.64
N PRO A 39 -12.25 -11.05 -12.55
CA PRO A 39 -11.16 -11.55 -11.76
C PRO A 39 -10.40 -12.66 -12.51
N ASN A 40 -9.36 -12.28 -13.25
CA ASN A 40 -8.53 -13.17 -14.07
C ASN A 40 -7.39 -13.85 -13.30
N THR A 41 -7.25 -13.57 -12.01
CA THR A 41 -6.24 -14.20 -11.15
C THR A 41 -6.88 -14.84 -9.91
N LEU A 42 -6.33 -15.98 -9.48
CA LEU A 42 -6.75 -16.63 -8.24
C LEU A 42 -6.68 -15.69 -7.03
N ARG A 43 -5.71 -14.76 -7.04
CA ARG A 43 -5.58 -13.77 -5.98
C ARG A 43 -6.76 -12.81 -5.96
N ALA A 44 -7.15 -12.22 -7.08
CA ALA A 44 -8.30 -11.32 -7.17
C ALA A 44 -9.60 -12.04 -6.75
N GLN A 45 -9.80 -13.26 -7.23
CA GLN A 45 -10.94 -14.09 -6.86
C GLN A 45 -11.02 -14.35 -5.35
N ARG A 46 -9.89 -14.69 -4.72
CA ARG A 46 -9.83 -14.93 -3.27
C ARG A 46 -10.16 -13.67 -2.48
N ILE A 47 -9.63 -12.51 -2.89
CA ILE A 47 -9.91 -11.24 -2.23
C ILE A 47 -11.41 -10.90 -2.35
N LEU A 48 -12.00 -11.00 -3.54
CA LEU A 48 -13.43 -10.71 -3.75
C LEU A 48 -14.35 -11.65 -2.98
N ARG A 49 -14.00 -12.94 -2.91
CA ARG A 49 -14.75 -13.90 -2.07
C ARG A 49 -14.67 -13.52 -0.59
N ALA A 50 -13.53 -13.06 -0.10
CA ALA A 50 -13.40 -12.58 1.27
C ALA A 50 -14.23 -11.30 1.47
N GLU A 51 -14.13 -10.29 0.59
CA GLU A 51 -14.99 -9.10 0.65
C GLU A 51 -16.47 -9.46 0.74
N GLN A 52 -16.95 -10.38 -0.10
CA GLN A 52 -18.37 -10.77 -0.14
C GLN A 52 -18.85 -11.37 1.19
N ARG A 53 -18.02 -12.17 1.87
CA ARG A 53 -18.37 -12.74 3.17
C ARG A 53 -18.65 -11.68 4.24
N TYR A 54 -17.89 -10.59 4.23
CA TYR A 54 -18.07 -9.49 5.19
C TYR A 54 -19.15 -8.51 4.73
N ARG A 55 -19.32 -8.30 3.42
CA ARG A 55 -20.35 -7.42 2.87
C ARG A 55 -21.75 -7.87 3.22
N VAL A 56 -22.04 -9.17 3.18
CA VAL A 56 -23.37 -9.70 3.56
C VAL A 56 -23.71 -9.43 5.03
N GLN A 57 -22.72 -9.08 5.85
CA GLN A 57 -22.87 -8.67 7.25
C GLN A 57 -22.85 -7.12 7.42
N GLY A 58 -22.89 -6.38 6.32
CA GLY A 58 -22.89 -4.92 6.32
C GLY A 58 -21.52 -4.28 6.54
N ALA A 59 -20.43 -5.01 6.30
CA ALA A 59 -19.09 -4.47 6.46
C ALA A 59 -18.80 -3.34 5.46
N THR A 60 -18.12 -2.30 5.95
CA THR A 60 -17.45 -1.32 5.10
C THR A 60 -16.09 -1.86 4.67
N VAL A 61 -15.85 -1.90 3.36
CA VAL A 61 -14.64 -2.48 2.77
C VAL A 61 -13.64 -1.39 2.43
N LEU A 62 -12.42 -1.50 2.94
CA LEU A 62 -11.31 -0.60 2.70
C LEU A 62 -10.28 -1.29 1.79
N ARG A 63 -10.29 -1.02 0.49
CA ARG A 63 -9.33 -1.55 -0.48
C ARG A 63 -8.02 -0.79 -0.38
N SER A 64 -7.15 -1.25 0.50
CA SER A 64 -5.88 -0.61 0.78
C SER A 64 -4.86 -0.79 -0.36
N ALA A 65 -4.15 0.29 -0.68
CA ALA A 65 -2.89 0.27 -1.41
C ALA A 65 -1.79 -0.41 -0.60
N ALA A 66 -0.53 -0.35 -1.05
CA ALA A 66 0.58 -0.96 -0.33
C ALA A 66 0.76 -0.31 1.06
N ILE A 67 0.64 -1.11 2.11
CA ILE A 67 0.75 -0.63 3.49
C ILE A 67 2.22 -0.51 3.87
N TYR A 68 2.61 0.62 4.45
CA TYR A 68 3.93 0.82 5.03
C TYR A 68 3.87 1.45 6.42
N GLY A 69 4.95 1.39 7.16
CA GLY A 69 5.12 1.94 8.51
C GLY A 69 6.57 1.79 8.95
N PRO A 70 6.94 2.03 10.22
CA PRO A 70 8.34 2.09 10.66
C PRO A 70 9.20 0.92 10.17
N ASP A 71 8.78 -0.32 10.40
CA ASP A 71 9.55 -1.53 10.07
C ASP A 71 9.03 -2.27 8.83
N ARG A 72 8.11 -1.69 8.10
CA ARG A 72 7.40 -2.36 7.01
C ARG A 72 7.27 -1.46 5.79
N GLY A 73 7.45 -2.06 4.63
CA GLY A 73 7.21 -1.40 3.35
C GLY A 73 8.46 -1.38 2.47
N LEU A 74 8.43 -0.51 1.46
CA LEU A 74 9.49 -0.46 0.46
C LEU A 74 10.82 -0.01 1.07
N HIS A 75 10.80 1.04 1.92
CA HIS A 75 12.02 1.55 2.56
C HIS A 75 12.70 0.48 3.41
N ALA A 76 11.97 -0.24 4.25
CA ALA A 76 12.52 -1.29 5.08
C ALA A 76 13.19 -2.41 4.24
N ARG A 77 12.59 -2.78 3.09
CA ARG A 77 13.15 -3.79 2.19
C ARG A 77 14.38 -3.29 1.43
N VAL A 78 14.38 -2.03 1.01
CA VAL A 78 15.54 -1.39 0.35
C VAL A 78 16.71 -1.33 1.34
N LEU A 79 16.49 -0.88 2.56
CA LEU A 79 17.52 -0.77 3.60
C LEU A 79 18.13 -2.13 4.00
N ARG A 80 17.35 -3.21 3.94
CA ARG A 80 17.84 -4.57 4.17
C ARG A 80 18.47 -5.24 2.94
N GLY A 81 18.55 -4.54 1.79
CA GLY A 81 19.06 -5.13 0.54
C GLY A 81 18.16 -6.22 -0.07
N GLU A 82 16.93 -6.34 0.41
CA GLU A 82 15.96 -7.37 -0.02
C GLU A 82 15.13 -6.95 -1.23
N HIS A 83 15.29 -5.71 -1.68
CA HIS A 83 14.51 -5.16 -2.77
C HIS A 83 15.26 -5.25 -4.10
N LYS A 84 14.53 -5.58 -5.15
CA LYS A 84 14.96 -5.47 -6.55
C LYS A 84 14.04 -4.45 -7.24
N LEU A 85 14.61 -3.58 -8.07
CA LEU A 85 13.83 -2.61 -8.84
C LEU A 85 13.19 -3.30 -10.05
N PRO A 86 11.85 -3.31 -10.19
CA PRO A 86 11.18 -3.93 -11.34
C PRO A 86 11.36 -3.11 -12.62
N GLY A 87 11.95 -3.68 -13.65
CA GLY A 87 12.20 -3.01 -14.93
C GLY A 87 13.00 -1.71 -14.74
N ASP A 88 12.51 -0.64 -15.35
CA ASP A 88 13.04 0.73 -15.19
C ASP A 88 12.44 1.47 -13.98
N GLY A 89 11.49 0.85 -13.28
CA GLY A 89 10.78 1.44 -12.16
C GLY A 89 9.79 2.55 -12.52
N SER A 90 9.32 2.60 -13.76
CA SER A 90 8.34 3.60 -14.22
C SER A 90 6.94 3.37 -13.68
N GLN A 91 6.63 2.15 -13.18
CA GLN A 91 5.31 1.78 -12.67
C GLN A 91 4.89 2.68 -11.50
N MET A 92 3.67 3.21 -11.58
CA MET A 92 3.08 4.01 -10.51
C MET A 92 2.78 3.14 -9.29
N LEU A 93 3.27 3.57 -8.14
CA LEU A 93 2.98 2.96 -6.84
C LEU A 93 2.09 3.89 -6.01
N SER A 94 1.02 3.30 -5.49
CA SER A 94 0.23 3.89 -4.41
C SER A 94 0.46 3.12 -3.12
N ARG A 95 0.44 3.84 -2.02
CA ARG A 95 0.69 3.30 -0.69
C ARG A 95 -0.12 4.05 0.35
N VAL A 96 -0.16 3.54 1.57
CA VAL A 96 -0.76 4.22 2.71
C VAL A 96 0.05 3.91 3.96
N HIS A 97 0.27 4.90 4.80
CA HIS A 97 0.90 4.69 6.09
C HIS A 97 -0.05 3.92 7.02
N VAL A 98 0.49 3.01 7.83
CA VAL A 98 -0.31 2.14 8.70
C VAL A 98 -1.18 2.94 9.69
N GLN A 99 -0.71 4.07 10.19
CA GLN A 99 -1.48 4.93 11.09
C GLN A 99 -2.66 5.61 10.38
N ASP A 100 -2.49 6.04 9.12
CA ASP A 100 -3.58 6.59 8.32
C ASP A 100 -4.60 5.51 7.98
N LEU A 101 -4.16 4.30 7.63
CA LEU A 101 -5.06 3.17 7.42
C LEU A 101 -5.86 2.83 8.69
N ALA A 102 -5.22 2.88 9.86
CA ALA A 102 -5.91 2.68 11.13
C ALA A 102 -6.97 3.76 11.39
N ALA A 103 -6.66 5.04 11.08
CA ALA A 103 -7.63 6.13 11.18
C ALA A 103 -8.83 5.91 10.24
N PHE A 104 -8.61 5.48 9.00
CA PHE A 104 -9.69 5.09 8.09
C PHE A 104 -10.51 3.92 8.62
N ALA A 105 -9.86 2.89 9.18
CA ALA A 105 -10.56 1.74 9.74
C ALA A 105 -11.46 2.11 10.92
N LEU A 106 -10.99 2.99 11.80
CA LEU A 106 -11.78 3.51 12.93
C LEU A 106 -12.96 4.36 12.42
N ALA A 107 -12.73 5.28 11.49
CA ALA A 107 -13.78 6.12 10.93
C ALA A 107 -14.82 5.34 10.12
N ALA A 108 -14.42 4.24 9.47
CA ALA A 108 -15.31 3.34 8.75
C ALA A 108 -16.35 2.66 9.64
N ALA A 109 -16.16 2.64 10.95
CA ALA A 109 -17.16 2.15 11.91
C ALA A 109 -18.45 2.99 11.93
N ALA A 110 -18.39 4.25 11.48
CA ALA A 110 -19.55 5.14 11.40
C ALA A 110 -20.41 4.93 10.14
N VAL A 111 -19.96 4.14 9.17
CA VAL A 111 -20.67 3.87 7.91
C VAL A 111 -20.82 2.36 7.69
N ARG A 112 -21.83 1.95 6.91
CA ARG A 112 -22.09 0.52 6.67
C ARG A 112 -22.26 0.25 5.18
N GLY A 113 -21.72 -0.88 4.74
CA GLY A 113 -21.92 -1.39 3.38
C GLY A 113 -21.17 -0.64 2.29
N GLU A 114 -20.39 0.37 2.65
CA GLU A 114 -19.61 1.18 1.71
C GLU A 114 -18.32 0.46 1.27
N THR A 115 -17.75 0.95 0.17
CA THR A 115 -16.42 0.52 -0.28
C THR A 115 -15.60 1.74 -0.62
N PHE A 116 -14.37 1.76 -0.10
CA PHE A 116 -13.42 2.83 -0.35
C PHE A 116 -12.09 2.26 -0.83
N VAL A 117 -11.44 2.96 -1.77
CA VAL A 117 -10.01 2.76 -2.05
C VAL A 117 -9.19 3.67 -1.13
N ILE A 118 -8.14 3.12 -0.53
CA ILE A 118 -7.35 3.81 0.50
C ILE A 118 -5.88 3.89 0.08
N ALA A 119 -5.39 5.13 -0.04
CA ALA A 119 -3.99 5.46 -0.33
C ALA A 119 -3.60 6.81 0.28
N ASP A 120 -2.30 7.11 0.30
CA ASP A 120 -1.80 8.47 0.49
C ASP A 120 -2.12 9.35 -0.75
N ALA A 121 -1.84 10.66 -0.65
CA ALA A 121 -2.14 11.61 -1.71
C ALA A 121 -1.05 11.72 -2.79
N SER A 122 0.02 10.89 -2.72
CA SER A 122 1.22 11.03 -3.54
C SER A 122 1.62 9.72 -4.22
N PRO A 123 0.81 9.20 -5.16
CA PRO A 123 1.27 8.12 -6.02
C PRO A 123 2.51 8.57 -6.78
N ALA A 124 3.51 7.70 -6.91
CA ALA A 124 4.78 8.05 -7.56
C ALA A 124 5.40 6.84 -8.27
N PRO A 125 6.23 7.07 -9.31
CA PRO A 125 6.99 6.01 -9.95
C PRO A 125 7.86 5.24 -8.95
N HIS A 126 7.97 3.93 -9.12
CA HIS A 126 8.73 3.07 -8.23
C HIS A 126 10.19 3.55 -8.09
N ALA A 127 10.85 3.86 -9.21
CA ALA A 127 12.22 4.36 -9.22
C ALA A 127 12.37 5.68 -8.45
N GLU A 128 11.36 6.55 -8.49
CA GLU A 128 11.40 7.82 -7.73
C GLU A 128 11.39 7.56 -6.23
N VAL A 129 10.54 6.64 -5.77
CA VAL A 129 10.47 6.29 -4.34
C VAL A 129 11.74 5.62 -3.87
N VAL A 130 12.30 4.70 -4.66
CA VAL A 130 13.59 4.05 -4.35
C VAL A 130 14.71 5.09 -4.28
N ARG A 131 14.78 6.00 -5.24
CA ARG A 131 15.76 7.08 -5.25
C ARG A 131 15.66 7.94 -3.98
N PHE A 132 14.45 8.33 -3.60
CA PHE A 132 14.21 9.07 -2.36
C PHE A 132 14.74 8.31 -1.14
N ILE A 133 14.46 7.01 -1.02
CA ILE A 133 14.93 6.17 0.09
C ILE A 133 16.47 6.14 0.12
N CYS A 134 17.09 5.84 -1.02
CA CYS A 134 18.55 5.74 -1.10
C CYS A 134 19.25 7.07 -0.78
N GLN A 135 18.71 8.19 -1.25
CA GLN A 135 19.23 9.52 -0.94
C GLN A 135 19.06 9.88 0.54
N THR A 136 17.89 9.60 1.10
CA THR A 136 17.57 9.90 2.50
C THR A 136 18.45 9.11 3.47
N TYR A 137 18.63 7.82 3.21
CA TYR A 137 19.32 6.91 4.14
C TYR A 137 20.79 6.64 3.77
N GLY A 138 21.24 7.06 2.60
CA GLY A 138 22.61 6.84 2.14
C GLY A 138 22.90 5.41 1.68
N CYS A 139 21.89 4.60 1.42
CA CYS A 139 22.07 3.21 0.98
C CYS A 139 22.25 3.11 -0.54
N PRO A 140 22.89 2.03 -1.05
CA PRO A 140 23.05 1.81 -2.48
C PRO A 140 21.71 1.56 -3.17
N ALA A 141 21.64 1.92 -4.46
CA ALA A 141 20.47 1.62 -5.27
C ALA A 141 20.32 0.09 -5.47
N PRO A 142 19.11 -0.47 -5.35
CA PRO A 142 18.87 -1.87 -5.64
C PRO A 142 19.08 -2.17 -7.12
N GLU A 143 19.50 -3.39 -7.41
CA GLU A 143 19.64 -3.90 -8.77
C GLU A 143 18.30 -3.89 -9.51
N ALA A 144 18.31 -3.44 -10.77
CA ALA A 144 17.17 -3.55 -11.66
C ALA A 144 17.05 -4.98 -12.22
N VAL A 145 15.83 -5.52 -12.24
CA VAL A 145 15.56 -6.85 -12.78
C VAL A 145 14.35 -6.80 -13.72
N PRO A 146 14.26 -7.67 -14.73
CA PRO A 146 13.10 -7.74 -15.61
C PRO A 146 11.78 -7.82 -14.84
N LEU A 147 10.76 -7.10 -15.31
CA LEU A 147 9.46 -6.98 -14.63
C LEU A 147 8.82 -8.36 -14.39
N GLU A 148 9.04 -9.31 -15.26
CA GLU A 148 8.52 -10.68 -15.19
C GLU A 148 9.15 -11.50 -14.05
N ARG A 149 10.33 -11.10 -13.58
CA ARG A 149 11.05 -11.80 -12.51
C ARG A 149 10.65 -11.35 -11.11
N VAL A 150 9.86 -10.30 -10.98
CA VAL A 150 9.36 -9.86 -9.69
C VAL A 150 7.99 -10.43 -9.39
N HIS A 151 7.65 -10.48 -8.11
CA HIS A 151 6.31 -10.91 -7.69
C HIS A 151 5.22 -10.03 -8.32
N ALA A 152 4.10 -10.62 -8.74
CA ALA A 152 3.00 -9.95 -9.43
C ALA A 152 2.48 -8.67 -8.73
N SER A 153 2.59 -8.57 -7.40
CA SER A 153 2.21 -7.36 -6.66
C SER A 153 3.11 -6.16 -6.96
N LEU A 154 4.35 -6.37 -7.43
CA LEU A 154 5.30 -5.33 -7.81
C LEU A 154 5.16 -4.93 -9.29
N GLN A 155 4.38 -5.67 -10.07
CA GLN A 155 4.06 -5.34 -11.46
C GLN A 155 2.87 -4.40 -11.59
N SER A 156 2.27 -4.00 -10.46
CA SER A 156 1.14 -3.07 -10.42
C SER A 156 1.57 -1.69 -10.88
N ASP A 157 0.75 -1.07 -11.72
CA ASP A 157 0.94 0.27 -12.26
C ASP A 157 -0.34 1.07 -12.06
N ARG A 158 -0.56 1.57 -10.84
CA ARG A 158 -1.81 2.22 -10.44
C ARG A 158 -1.59 3.43 -9.55
N ALA A 159 -2.28 4.51 -9.88
CA ALA A 159 -2.45 5.70 -9.06
C ALA A 159 -3.82 5.64 -8.37
N ILE A 160 -3.85 5.37 -7.07
CA ILE A 160 -5.09 5.27 -6.30
C ILE A 160 -5.48 6.66 -5.81
N ASP A 161 -6.72 7.05 -6.09
CA ASP A 161 -7.32 8.30 -5.57
C ASP A 161 -8.28 7.99 -4.42
N SER A 162 -7.85 8.27 -3.21
CA SER A 162 -8.63 8.09 -1.97
C SER A 162 -9.40 9.34 -1.50
N SER A 163 -9.54 10.35 -2.35
CA SER A 163 -10.16 11.64 -1.97
C SER A 163 -11.61 11.48 -1.47
N ARG A 164 -12.39 10.55 -2.02
CA ARG A 164 -13.75 10.26 -1.53
C ARG A 164 -13.71 9.67 -0.13
N ALA A 165 -12.82 8.72 0.14
CA ALA A 165 -12.65 8.13 1.47
C ALA A 165 -12.33 9.21 2.50
N GLN A 166 -11.39 10.12 2.19
CA GLN A 166 -11.03 11.22 3.08
C GLN A 166 -12.22 12.13 3.39
N ARG A 167 -13.01 12.51 2.37
CA ARG A 167 -14.19 13.37 2.56
C ARG A 167 -15.30 12.70 3.34
N VAL A 168 -15.66 11.47 2.97
CA VAL A 168 -16.82 10.77 3.56
C VAL A 168 -16.52 10.31 4.98
N LEU A 169 -15.31 9.83 5.23
CA LEU A 169 -14.89 9.35 6.54
C LEU A 169 -14.30 10.45 7.43
N GLY A 170 -14.15 11.68 6.91
CA GLY A 170 -13.59 12.80 7.67
C GLY A 170 -12.13 12.61 8.09
N VAL A 171 -11.38 11.74 7.38
CA VAL A 171 -9.99 11.44 7.72
C VAL A 171 -9.04 12.41 7.05
N ARG A 172 -8.23 13.09 7.84
CA ARG A 172 -7.10 13.89 7.38
C ARG A 172 -5.83 13.04 7.52
N LEU A 173 -5.11 12.87 6.39
CA LEU A 173 -3.87 12.08 6.38
C LEU A 173 -2.79 12.74 7.23
N ARG A 174 -2.19 11.97 8.13
CA ARG A 174 -0.98 12.35 8.87
C ARG A 174 0.25 12.26 7.98
N TYR A 175 0.26 11.28 7.08
CA TYR A 175 1.34 11.02 6.12
C TYR A 175 0.80 11.09 4.68
N PRO A 176 0.50 12.30 4.15
CA PRO A 176 -0.07 12.47 2.83
C PRO A 176 0.90 12.14 1.69
N SER A 177 2.17 11.87 2.02
CA SER A 177 3.22 11.52 1.07
C SER A 177 4.19 10.53 1.70
N TYR A 178 4.70 9.60 0.86
CA TYR A 178 5.80 8.71 1.25
C TYR A 178 7.03 9.47 1.74
N ARG A 179 7.25 10.71 1.27
CA ARG A 179 8.37 11.55 1.70
C ARG A 179 8.29 11.88 3.19
N LEU A 180 7.10 12.06 3.72
CA LEU A 180 6.86 12.27 5.14
C LEU A 180 6.87 10.95 5.92
N GLY A 181 6.18 9.94 5.41
CA GLY A 181 6.00 8.69 6.14
C GLY A 181 7.20 7.73 6.10
N MET A 182 8.14 7.96 5.17
CA MET A 182 9.42 7.22 5.11
C MET A 182 10.62 8.09 5.50
N ALA A 183 10.39 9.28 6.05
CA ALA A 183 11.46 10.11 6.61
C ALA A 183 12.00 9.50 7.92
N PRO A 184 13.25 9.78 8.30
CA PRO A 184 13.85 9.27 9.54
C PRO A 184 13.01 9.50 10.79
N GLU A 185 12.37 10.67 10.88
CA GLU A 185 11.51 11.06 12.01
C GLU A 185 10.25 10.19 12.13
N ALA A 186 9.75 9.67 11.01
CA ALA A 186 8.58 8.81 10.97
C ALA A 186 8.92 7.33 11.14
N THR A 187 10.10 6.92 10.68
CA THR A 187 10.55 5.52 10.73
C THR A 187 11.35 5.19 11.98
N GLY A 188 11.99 6.18 12.61
CA GLY A 188 12.95 5.98 13.70
C GLY A 188 14.29 5.38 13.23
N ILE A 189 14.52 5.28 11.91
CA ILE A 189 15.74 4.71 11.34
C ILE A 189 16.71 5.86 11.04
N ALA A 190 17.91 5.82 11.62
CA ALA A 190 18.94 6.81 11.34
C ALA A 190 19.54 6.61 9.93
N PRO A 191 19.80 7.69 9.18
CA PRO A 191 20.58 7.60 7.93
C PRO A 191 22.00 7.11 8.19
N LEU A 192 22.60 6.42 7.20
CA LEU A 192 24.00 6.04 7.26
C LEU A 192 24.90 7.28 7.36
N THR A 193 25.88 7.22 8.21
CA THR A 193 26.94 8.25 8.35
C THR A 193 27.82 8.30 7.10
N ALA A 194 28.58 9.38 6.94
CA ALA A 194 29.51 9.51 5.81
C ALA A 194 30.52 8.34 5.73
N ALA A 195 30.96 7.82 6.88
CA ALA A 195 31.89 6.69 6.95
C ALA A 195 31.23 5.36 6.50
N GLU A 196 29.97 5.15 6.83
CA GLU A 196 29.21 3.95 6.46
C GLU A 196 28.73 3.95 5.00
N ARG A 197 28.74 5.12 4.33
CA ARG A 197 28.36 5.26 2.91
C ARG A 197 29.47 4.87 1.94
N LEU A 198 30.71 4.80 2.40
CA LEU A 198 31.83 4.37 1.56
C LEU A 198 31.67 2.87 1.29
N PRO A 199 31.64 2.43 0.00
CA PRO A 199 31.73 1.01 -0.29
C PRO A 199 33.05 0.53 0.32
N GLN A 200 33.03 -0.62 0.98
CA GLN A 200 34.25 -1.35 1.29
C GLN A 200 34.87 -1.77 -0.06
N LEU A 201 35.58 -0.82 -0.67
CA LEU A 201 36.49 -1.08 -1.76
C LEU A 201 37.79 -1.55 -1.10
N ALA A 202 37.84 -2.82 -0.76
CA ALA A 202 39.08 -3.57 -0.54
C ALA A 202 38.75 -5.03 -0.26
N GLU A 203 38.89 -5.85 -1.23
CA GLU A 203 39.85 -6.99 -1.34
C GLU A 203 39.47 -7.85 -2.53
#